data_67934ce3fc6225d6a1dbb964ab737dd8
#
_entry.id   67934ce3fc6225d6a1dbb964ab737dd8
#
_cell.length_a   1.000
_cell.length_b   1.000
_cell.length_c   1.000
_cell.angle_alpha   90.00
_cell.angle_beta   90.00
_cell.angle_gamma   90.00
#
_symmetry.space_group_name_H-M   'P 1'
#
loop_
_entity.id
_entity.type
_entity.pdbx_description
1 polymer ?
#
loop_
_entity_poly.entity_id
_entity_poly.type
_entity_poly.pdbx_seq_one_letter_code
_entity_poly.pdbx_strand_id
1 'polypeptide(L)' 'MPFIQVTMVKGRTVEQKHALIAGLTEAVTAALGTPAERVRVAIYEVSQDDWGIGGLPHSVVRGPRPDAGS' A
#
# COMPACT_ATOMS: atom_id res chain seq x y z
N MET A 1 -1.27 -9.34 -18.47
CA MET A 1 -0.29 -8.85 -17.51
C MET A 1 -1.01 -8.31 -16.28
N PRO A 2 -0.89 -8.97 -15.02
CA PRO A 2 -1.57 -8.45 -13.83
C PRO A 2 -0.95 -7.12 -13.37
N PHE A 3 -1.81 -6.21 -12.95
CA PHE A 3 -1.41 -4.92 -12.39
C PHE A 3 -2.19 -4.69 -11.11
N ILE A 4 -1.46 -4.57 -10.00
CA ILE A 4 -2.05 -4.36 -8.68
C ILE A 4 -1.74 -2.94 -8.25
N GLN A 5 -2.76 -2.25 -7.82
CA GLN A 5 -2.61 -0.88 -7.35
C GLN A 5 -3.05 -0.81 -5.90
N VAL A 6 -2.18 -0.26 -5.05
CA VAL A 6 -2.47 -0.10 -3.63
C VAL A 6 -2.47 1.39 -3.32
N THR A 7 -3.55 1.86 -2.73
CA THR A 7 -3.61 3.23 -2.23
C THR A 7 -3.61 3.18 -0.71
N MET A 8 -2.71 3.91 -0.10
CA MET A 8 -2.55 3.85 1.36
C MET A 8 -2.11 5.20 1.91
N VAL A 9 -2.33 5.38 3.19
CA VAL A 9 -1.91 6.60 3.88
C VAL A 9 -0.39 6.55 4.05
N LYS A 10 0.27 7.68 3.89
CA LYS A 10 1.71 7.82 4.11
C LYS A 10 2.09 7.41 5.52
N GLY A 11 3.28 6.88 5.70
CA GLY A 11 3.81 6.54 7.00
C GLY A 11 4.60 5.24 7.04
N ARG A 12 4.60 4.47 5.95
CA ARG A 12 5.36 3.21 5.91
C ARG A 12 6.80 3.49 5.49
N THR A 13 7.70 2.65 5.98
CA THR A 13 9.11 2.75 5.57
C THR A 13 9.28 2.22 4.15
N VAL A 14 10.43 2.57 3.55
CA VAL A 14 10.77 2.05 2.23
C VAL A 14 10.85 0.53 2.27
N GLU A 15 11.44 -0.03 3.33
CA GLU A 15 11.54 -1.48 3.49
C GLU A 15 10.18 -2.15 3.56
N GLN A 16 9.24 -1.54 4.27
CA GLN A 16 7.89 -2.08 4.36
C GLN A 16 7.19 -2.05 3.01
N LYS A 17 7.38 -0.97 2.25
CA LYS A 17 6.77 -0.87 0.92
C LYS A 17 7.37 -1.89 -0.03
N HIS A 18 8.69 -2.12 0.04
CA HIS A 18 9.33 -3.14 -0.78
C HIS A 18 8.84 -4.54 -0.41
N ALA A 19 8.64 -4.81 0.87
CA ALA A 19 8.09 -6.08 1.32
C ALA A 19 6.66 -6.29 0.82
N LEU A 20 5.88 -5.22 0.79
CA LEU A 20 4.51 -5.27 0.28
C LEU A 20 4.50 -5.61 -1.21
N ILE A 21 5.37 -4.96 -1.98
CA ILE A 21 5.48 -5.26 -3.41
C ILE A 21 5.85 -6.73 -3.62
N ALA A 22 6.82 -7.23 -2.87
CA ALA A 22 7.24 -8.63 -2.99
C ALA A 22 6.12 -9.59 -2.60
N GLY A 23 5.43 -9.31 -1.51
CA GLY A 23 4.34 -10.17 -1.03
C GLY A 23 3.15 -10.22 -1.98
N LEU A 24 2.78 -9.07 -2.53
CA LEU A 24 1.68 -9.01 -3.50
C LEU A 24 2.05 -9.76 -4.78
N THR A 25 3.30 -9.60 -5.23
CA THR A 25 3.78 -10.33 -6.40
C THR A 25 3.71 -11.83 -6.17
N GLU A 26 4.17 -12.30 -5.02
CA GLU A 26 4.10 -13.72 -4.67
C GLU A 26 2.67 -14.25 -4.67
N ALA A 27 1.76 -13.48 -4.09
CA ALA A 27 0.36 -13.90 -4.04
C ALA A 27 -0.23 -14.05 -5.45
N VAL A 28 0.11 -13.13 -6.34
CA VAL A 28 -0.39 -13.18 -7.72
C VAL A 28 0.22 -14.37 -8.47
N THR A 29 1.51 -14.60 -8.33
CA THR A 29 2.15 -15.73 -9.00
C THR A 29 1.58 -17.06 -8.49
N ALA A 30 1.31 -17.17 -7.20
CA ALA A 30 0.73 -18.37 -6.62
C ALA A 30 -0.70 -18.60 -7.10
N ALA A 31 -1.48 -17.55 -7.19
CA ALA A 31 -2.89 -17.68 -7.55
C ALA A 31 -3.11 -17.87 -9.04
N LEU A 32 -2.34 -17.19 -9.87
CA LEU A 32 -2.59 -17.15 -11.31
C LEU A 32 -1.59 -17.94 -12.14
N GLY A 33 -0.50 -18.39 -11.54
CA GLY A 33 0.56 -19.07 -12.28
C GLY A 33 1.36 -18.16 -13.20
N THR A 34 1.23 -16.84 -13.00
CA THR A 34 1.93 -15.86 -13.83
C THR A 34 3.36 -15.66 -13.33
N PRO A 35 4.36 -15.63 -14.22
CA PRO A 35 5.73 -15.34 -13.79
C PRO A 35 5.84 -13.96 -13.11
N ALA A 36 6.70 -13.86 -12.12
CA ALA A 36 6.87 -12.63 -11.35
C ALA A 36 7.21 -11.42 -12.23
N GLU A 37 7.99 -11.63 -13.28
CA GLU A 37 8.40 -10.56 -14.19
C GLU A 37 7.23 -9.89 -14.90
N ARG A 38 6.09 -10.56 -14.95
CA ARG A 38 4.90 -10.01 -15.62
C ARG A 38 3.95 -9.32 -14.67
N VAL A 39 4.24 -9.34 -13.36
CA VAL A 39 3.40 -8.71 -12.36
C VAL A 39 3.89 -7.30 -12.12
N ARG A 40 2.96 -6.34 -12.11
CA ARG A 40 3.26 -4.94 -11.80
C ARG A 40 2.51 -4.55 -10.56
N VAL A 41 3.20 -3.88 -9.64
CA VAL A 41 2.60 -3.37 -8.41
C VAL A 41 2.94 -1.89 -8.30
N ALA A 42 1.93 -1.07 -8.09
CA ALA A 42 2.13 0.36 -7.88
C ALA A 42 1.54 0.75 -6.53
N ILE A 43 2.30 1.53 -5.77
CA ILE A 43 1.86 2.02 -4.48
C ILE A 43 1.64 3.53 -4.59
N TYR A 44 0.46 3.97 -4.22
CA TYR A 44 0.10 5.39 -4.19
C TYR A 44 -0.07 5.80 -2.75
N GLU A 45 0.70 6.78 -2.31
CA GLU A 45 0.63 7.26 -0.94
C GLU A 45 -0.13 8.56 -0.88
N VAL A 46 -1.04 8.66 0.10
CA VAL A 46 -1.89 9.81 0.29
C VAL A 46 -1.61 10.37 1.68
N SER A 47 -1.53 11.69 1.80
CA SER A 47 -1.31 12.29 3.11
C SER A 47 -2.51 12.04 4.02
N GLN A 48 -2.29 12.11 5.34
CA GLN A 48 -3.36 11.91 6.32
C GLN A 48 -4.48 12.94 6.15
N ASP A 49 -4.16 14.12 5.69
CA ASP A 49 -5.16 15.17 5.46
C ASP A 49 -6.00 14.90 4.23
N ASP A 50 -5.50 14.08 3.31
CA ASP A 50 -6.21 13.77 2.07
C ASP A 50 -6.92 12.41 2.12
N TRP A 51 -6.94 11.77 3.28
CA TRP A 51 -7.56 10.47 3.47
C TRP A 51 -8.80 10.64 4.33
N GLY A 52 -9.98 10.54 3.75
CA GLY A 52 -11.23 10.76 4.46
C GLY A 52 -11.81 9.50 5.05
N ILE A 53 -12.29 9.60 6.29
CA ILE A 53 -12.99 8.54 6.98
C ILE A 53 -14.27 9.14 7.56
N GLY A 54 -15.42 8.74 7.03
CA GLY A 54 -16.70 9.25 7.53
C GLY A 54 -16.86 10.74 7.39
N GLY A 55 -16.22 11.33 6.39
CA GLY A 55 -16.29 12.78 6.13
C GLY A 55 -15.23 13.59 6.85
N LEU A 56 -14.34 12.94 7.61
CA LEU A 56 -13.26 13.61 8.32
C LEU A 56 -11.90 13.12 7.85
N PRO A 57 -10.87 13.97 7.87
CA PRO A 57 -9.54 13.50 7.49
C PRO A 57 -8.97 12.54 8.54
N HIS A 58 -8.14 11.63 8.07
CA HIS A 58 -7.48 10.63 8.93
C HIS A 58 -6.71 11.32 10.07
N SER A 59 -6.06 12.45 9.80
CA SER A 59 -5.29 13.18 10.79
C SER A 59 -6.14 13.63 11.98
N VAL A 60 -7.43 13.89 11.75
CA VAL A 60 -8.36 14.29 12.82
C VAL A 60 -8.89 13.06 13.54
N VAL A 61 -9.26 12.02 12.80
CA VAL A 61 -9.90 10.83 13.39
C VAL A 61 -8.91 9.99 14.17
N ARG A 62 -7.71 9.77 13.62
CA ARG A 62 -6.71 8.86 14.18
C ARG A 62 -5.49 9.55 14.75
N GLY A 63 -5.36 10.86 14.49
CA GLY A 63 -4.19 11.60 14.86
C GLY A 63 -2.97 11.21 14.01
N PRO A 64 -1.81 11.83 14.31
CA PRO A 64 -0.59 11.51 13.57
C PRO A 64 -0.18 10.06 13.83
N ARG A 65 0.37 9.40 12.81
CA ARG A 65 0.89 8.05 12.99
C ARG A 65 2.14 8.11 13.88
N PRO A 66 2.19 7.28 14.92
CA PRO A 66 3.35 7.29 15.82
C PRO A 66 4.60 6.73 15.14
N ASP A 67 4.42 5.87 14.16
CA ASP A 67 5.54 5.31 13.40
C ASP A 67 5.01 4.81 12.06
N ALA A 68 5.95 4.43 11.20
CA ALA A 68 5.63 4.01 9.85
C ALA A 68 5.01 2.63 9.77
N GLY A 69 5.10 1.86 10.84
CA GLY A 69 4.65 0.48 10.83
C GLY A 69 3.18 0.29 11.18
N SER A 70 2.56 1.28 11.74
CA SER A 70 1.20 1.11 12.28
C SER A 70 0.09 1.18 11.26
#